data_9c6815580ee3df1d182f3a597174965d
#
_entry.id   9c6815580ee3df1d182f3a597174965d
#
_cell.length_a   1.000
_cell.length_b   1.000
_cell.length_c   1.000
_cell.angle_alpha   90.00
_cell.angle_beta   90.00
_cell.angle_gamma   90.00
#
_symmetry.space_group_name_H-M   'P 1'
#
loop_
_entity.id
_entity.type
_entity.pdbx_description
1 polymer ?
#
loop_
_entity_poly.entity_id
_entity_poly.type
_entity_poly.pdbx_seq_one_letter_code
_entity_poly.pdbx_strand_id
1 'polypeptide(L)'
;LADEKDTVRVIFSFYMHYGRLESTDPTANWRLDIWQDVVFDMFEDGLVFSGYGYNEIFPQMLDPTAPGRLGRDGMNEHVHNYFVNIFARGGIFQLFLFFAFHLGLIMYWKNENHNYQILMYIIPSIVVSLLDITLEGVQFPLIYYFFLYYFLKNSTKVKVIELYG
;
A
#
# COMPACT_ATOMS: atom_id res chain seq x y z
N LEU A 1 -25.01 1.34 -15.06
CA LEU A 1 -25.98 1.19 -13.93
C LEU A 1 -25.89 -0.18 -13.24
N ALA A 2 -25.46 -1.25 -13.92
CA ALA A 2 -25.21 -2.57 -13.29
C ALA A 2 -23.89 -2.56 -12.50
N ASP A 3 -22.85 -1.91 -13.02
CA ASP A 3 -21.50 -1.83 -12.43
C ASP A 3 -21.45 -1.09 -11.09
N GLU A 4 -22.24 -0.03 -10.92
CA GLU A 4 -22.28 0.75 -9.68
C GLU A 4 -22.87 -0.02 -8.50
N LYS A 5 -23.89 -0.86 -8.76
CA LYS A 5 -24.51 -1.70 -7.73
C LYS A 5 -23.57 -2.82 -7.25
N ASP A 6 -22.73 -3.33 -8.12
CA ASP A 6 -21.79 -4.39 -7.78
C ASP A 6 -20.62 -3.85 -6.94
N THR A 7 -20.12 -2.64 -7.23
CA THR A 7 -19.08 -1.99 -6.43
C THR A 7 -19.54 -1.69 -4.98
N VAL A 8 -20.79 -1.19 -4.84
CA VAL A 8 -21.36 -0.94 -3.50
C VAL A 8 -21.58 -2.25 -2.73
N ARG A 9 -21.97 -3.34 -3.40
CA ARG A 9 -22.11 -4.66 -2.78
C ARG A 9 -20.78 -5.19 -2.23
N VAL A 10 -19.68 -4.99 -2.94
CA VAL A 10 -18.34 -5.44 -2.49
C VAL A 10 -17.92 -4.69 -1.22
N ILE A 11 -18.17 -3.37 -1.12
CA ILE A 11 -17.84 -2.58 0.07
C ILE A 11 -18.58 -3.06 1.32
N PHE A 12 -19.83 -3.54 1.18
CA PHE A 12 -20.65 -4.04 2.28
C PHE A 12 -20.66 -5.57 2.41
N SER A 13 -19.76 -6.28 1.74
CA SER A 13 -19.69 -7.74 1.73
C SER A 13 -18.87 -8.34 2.86
N PHE A 14 -18.23 -7.49 3.68
CA PHE A 14 -17.33 -7.93 4.75
C PHE A 14 -18.09 -8.37 6.00
N TYR A 15 -17.67 -9.49 6.58
CA TYR A 15 -18.22 -10.03 7.83
C TYR A 15 -17.13 -10.75 8.63
N MET A 16 -17.36 -10.96 9.93
CA MET A 16 -16.45 -11.70 10.79
C MET A 16 -16.92 -13.15 10.92
N HIS A 17 -16.01 -14.09 10.66
CA HIS A 17 -16.27 -15.52 10.80
C HIS A 17 -15.07 -16.21 11.48
N TYR A 18 -15.31 -16.87 12.60
CA TYR A 18 -14.27 -17.52 13.43
C TYR A 18 -13.04 -16.66 13.73
N GLY A 19 -13.24 -15.35 13.93
CA GLY A 19 -12.15 -14.43 14.25
C GLY A 19 -11.37 -13.92 13.01
N ARG A 20 -11.78 -14.30 11.80
CA ARG A 20 -11.23 -13.81 10.54
C ARG A 20 -12.21 -12.85 9.86
N LEU A 21 -11.67 -11.85 9.16
CA LEU A 21 -12.43 -10.99 8.29
C LEU A 21 -12.60 -11.67 6.94
N GLU A 22 -13.84 -11.86 6.52
CA GLU A 22 -14.19 -12.51 5.26
C GLU A 22 -15.05 -11.59 4.39
N SER A 23 -15.15 -11.90 3.10
CA SER A 23 -16.01 -11.23 2.14
C SER A 23 -16.84 -12.24 1.33
N THR A 24 -18.06 -11.87 0.97
CA THR A 24 -18.86 -12.65 0.01
C THR A 24 -18.35 -12.51 -1.43
N ASP A 25 -17.50 -11.53 -1.72
CA ASP A 25 -16.78 -11.43 -2.99
C ASP A 25 -15.55 -12.35 -2.99
N PRO A 26 -15.44 -13.30 -3.92
CA PRO A 26 -14.34 -14.27 -3.91
C PRO A 26 -12.95 -13.64 -4.07
N THR A 27 -12.84 -12.55 -4.83
CA THR A 27 -11.56 -11.86 -5.05
C THR A 27 -11.13 -11.10 -3.82
N ALA A 28 -12.06 -10.39 -3.17
CA ALA A 28 -11.80 -9.71 -1.91
C ALA A 28 -11.47 -10.72 -0.80
N ASN A 29 -12.22 -11.82 -0.71
CA ASN A 29 -11.99 -12.87 0.28
C ASN A 29 -10.60 -13.51 0.14
N TRP A 30 -10.21 -13.86 -1.10
CA TRP A 30 -8.88 -14.40 -1.39
C TRP A 30 -7.74 -13.48 -0.94
N ARG A 31 -7.87 -12.16 -1.15
CA ARG A 31 -6.89 -11.17 -0.67
C ARG A 31 -6.87 -11.08 0.86
N LEU A 32 -8.04 -11.03 1.48
CA LEU A 32 -8.15 -10.98 2.95
C LEU A 32 -7.50 -12.19 3.61
N ASP A 33 -7.69 -13.38 3.05
CA ASP A 33 -7.05 -14.60 3.55
C ASP A 33 -5.52 -14.46 3.53
N ILE A 34 -4.95 -14.06 2.40
CA ILE A 34 -3.49 -13.86 2.28
C ILE A 34 -3.00 -12.82 3.29
N TRP A 35 -3.67 -11.66 3.38
CA TRP A 35 -3.23 -10.57 4.25
C TRP A 35 -3.26 -10.96 5.72
N GLN A 36 -4.29 -11.67 6.13
CA GLN A 36 -4.42 -12.14 7.51
C GLN A 36 -3.38 -13.22 7.83
N ASP A 37 -3.17 -14.19 6.95
CA ASP A 37 -2.15 -15.21 7.15
C ASP A 37 -0.76 -14.59 7.24
N VAL A 38 -0.38 -13.66 6.33
CA VAL A 38 0.89 -12.93 6.41
C VAL A 38 1.05 -12.23 7.75
N VAL A 39 0.02 -11.53 8.23
CA VAL A 39 0.09 -10.80 9.49
C VAL A 39 0.19 -11.76 10.68
N PHE A 40 -0.63 -12.81 10.73
CA PHE A 40 -0.62 -13.78 11.84
C PHE A 40 0.71 -14.54 11.92
N ASP A 41 1.20 -15.08 10.82
CA ASP A 41 2.45 -15.83 10.78
C ASP A 41 3.65 -14.94 11.17
N MET A 42 3.67 -13.67 10.73
CA MET A 42 4.71 -12.74 11.17
C MET A 42 4.74 -12.52 12.69
N PHE A 43 3.57 -12.53 13.34
CA PHE A 43 3.49 -12.48 14.81
C PHE A 43 3.96 -13.79 15.45
N GLU A 44 3.55 -14.95 14.90
CA GLU A 44 3.95 -16.26 15.39
C GLU A 44 5.43 -16.53 15.22
N ASP A 45 6.01 -16.16 14.09
CA ASP A 45 7.42 -16.34 13.75
C ASP A 45 8.35 -15.28 14.41
N GLY A 46 7.79 -14.27 15.06
CA GLY A 46 8.56 -13.17 15.67
C GLY A 46 9.19 -12.20 14.65
N LEU A 47 8.68 -12.18 13.42
CA LEU A 47 9.22 -11.40 12.30
C LEU A 47 8.61 -9.99 12.18
N VAL A 48 7.77 -9.56 13.13
CA VAL A 48 7.08 -8.27 13.11
C VAL A 48 8.02 -7.08 12.90
N PHE A 49 9.24 -7.15 13.44
CA PHE A 49 10.22 -6.06 13.35
C PHE A 49 11.14 -6.15 12.13
N SER A 50 11.50 -7.34 11.69
CA SER A 50 12.49 -7.57 10.61
C SER A 50 11.87 -7.88 9.26
N GLY A 51 10.66 -8.44 9.23
CA GLY A 51 10.05 -9.00 8.03
C GLY A 51 10.72 -10.27 7.53
N TYR A 52 10.20 -10.82 6.43
CA TYR A 52 10.76 -12.00 5.72
C TYR A 52 11.96 -11.63 4.82
N GLY A 53 12.16 -10.33 4.53
CA GLY A 53 13.18 -9.89 3.58
C GLY A 53 12.66 -9.80 2.13
N TYR A 54 13.58 -9.41 1.20
CA TYR A 54 13.21 -9.09 -0.18
C TYR A 54 13.50 -10.18 -1.20
N ASN A 55 14.27 -11.21 -0.83
CA ASN A 55 14.82 -12.18 -1.77
C ASN A 55 13.98 -13.46 -1.90
N GLU A 56 12.92 -13.61 -1.11
CA GLU A 56 12.14 -14.83 -1.05
C GLU A 56 10.66 -14.58 -1.32
N ILE A 57 9.98 -15.57 -1.87
CA ILE A 57 8.52 -15.58 -1.97
C ILE A 57 7.97 -15.80 -0.56
N PHE A 58 6.89 -15.09 -0.21
CA PHE A 58 6.27 -15.26 1.09
C PHE A 58 5.78 -16.70 1.31
N PRO A 59 6.03 -17.31 2.49
CA PRO A 59 5.59 -18.67 2.79
C PRO A 59 4.08 -18.87 2.54
N GLN A 60 3.27 -17.86 2.87
CA GLN A 60 1.82 -17.87 2.67
C GLN A 60 1.41 -17.98 1.20
N MET A 61 2.22 -17.49 0.27
CA MET A 61 1.98 -17.64 -1.17
C MET A 61 2.31 -19.05 -1.68
N LEU A 62 3.21 -19.75 -0.97
CA LEU A 62 3.63 -21.11 -1.28
C LEU A 62 2.82 -22.18 -0.53
N ASP A 63 1.85 -21.79 0.30
CA ASP A 63 1.09 -22.70 1.15
C ASP A 63 0.36 -23.76 0.31
N PRO A 64 0.68 -25.07 0.47
CA PRO A 64 0.04 -26.15 -0.26
C PRO A 64 -1.42 -26.39 0.17
N THR A 65 -1.81 -25.90 1.36
CA THR A 65 -3.18 -26.02 1.87
C THR A 65 -4.10 -24.94 1.32
N ALA A 66 -3.52 -23.88 0.74
CA ALA A 66 -4.24 -22.77 0.10
C ALA A 66 -3.83 -22.63 -1.39
N PRO A 67 -4.23 -23.59 -2.25
CA PRO A 67 -3.81 -23.60 -3.64
C PRO A 67 -4.33 -22.38 -4.41
N GLY A 68 -3.57 -21.95 -5.42
CA GLY A 68 -3.95 -20.83 -6.29
C GLY A 68 -3.49 -19.45 -5.81
N ARG A 69 -2.77 -19.35 -4.70
CA ARG A 69 -2.18 -18.07 -4.24
C ARG A 69 -1.11 -17.55 -5.20
N LEU A 70 -0.32 -18.41 -5.78
CA LEU A 70 0.66 -18.06 -6.83
C LEU A 70 0.02 -17.76 -8.19
N GLY A 71 -1.31 -17.75 -8.28
CA GLY A 71 -2.01 -17.56 -9.54
C GLY A 71 -2.03 -18.81 -10.42
N ARG A 72 -2.56 -18.66 -11.65
CA ARG A 72 -2.71 -19.80 -12.59
C ARG A 72 -1.41 -20.27 -13.20
N ASP A 73 -0.45 -19.39 -13.34
CA ASP A 73 0.87 -19.62 -13.92
C ASP A 73 1.97 -19.90 -12.87
N GLY A 74 1.63 -19.85 -11.60
CA GLY A 74 2.57 -20.02 -10.50
C GLY A 74 3.55 -18.86 -10.31
N MET A 75 3.31 -17.71 -10.94
CA MET A 75 4.24 -16.57 -10.97
C MET A 75 3.77 -15.37 -10.13
N ASN A 76 2.60 -15.47 -9.49
CA ASN A 76 2.10 -14.39 -8.63
C ASN A 76 2.76 -14.46 -7.24
N GLU A 77 3.75 -13.62 -7.02
CA GLU A 77 4.52 -13.55 -5.76
C GLU A 77 4.00 -12.47 -4.80
N HIS A 78 2.93 -11.76 -5.17
CA HIS A 78 2.52 -10.52 -4.51
C HIS A 78 1.21 -10.66 -3.76
N VAL A 79 1.14 -9.99 -2.62
CA VAL A 79 -0.03 -10.00 -1.74
C VAL A 79 -1.13 -9.00 -2.15
N HIS A 80 -0.99 -8.30 -3.27
CA HIS A 80 -1.96 -7.31 -3.81
C HIS A 80 -2.37 -6.22 -2.81
N ASN A 81 -1.43 -5.81 -1.94
CA ASN A 81 -1.55 -4.68 -1.03
C ASN A 81 -0.15 -4.21 -0.67
N TYR A 82 0.21 -3.01 -1.06
CA TYR A 82 1.55 -2.49 -0.83
C TYR A 82 1.91 -2.39 0.65
N PHE A 83 0.97 -2.03 1.53
CA PHE A 83 1.24 -1.89 2.95
C PHE A 83 1.50 -3.24 3.63
N VAL A 84 0.69 -4.24 3.30
CA VAL A 84 0.94 -5.61 3.75
C VAL A 84 2.28 -6.11 3.20
N ASN A 85 2.58 -5.80 1.94
CA ASN A 85 3.83 -6.20 1.30
C ASN A 85 5.05 -5.58 1.99
N ILE A 86 5.10 -4.25 2.21
CA ILE A 86 6.25 -3.61 2.88
C ILE A 86 6.36 -4.02 4.35
N PHE A 87 5.24 -4.28 5.02
CA PHE A 87 5.24 -4.84 6.36
C PHE A 87 5.83 -6.26 6.37
N ALA A 88 5.40 -7.12 5.45
CA ALA A 88 5.94 -8.46 5.33
C ALA A 88 7.43 -8.48 4.93
N ARG A 89 7.87 -7.56 4.07
CA ARG A 89 9.27 -7.47 3.62
C ARG A 89 10.22 -6.95 4.69
N GLY A 90 9.89 -5.84 5.34
CA GLY A 90 10.82 -5.12 6.23
C GLY A 90 10.26 -4.82 7.62
N GLY A 91 9.16 -5.48 8.00
CA GLY A 91 8.56 -5.34 9.31
C GLY A 91 7.92 -3.97 9.56
N ILE A 92 7.57 -3.76 10.83
CA ILE A 92 6.90 -2.52 11.27
C ILE A 92 7.79 -1.29 11.09
N PHE A 93 9.13 -1.43 11.13
CA PHE A 93 10.04 -0.31 10.94
C PHE A 93 9.94 0.25 9.52
N GLN A 94 9.88 -0.60 8.51
CA GLN A 94 9.74 -0.16 7.13
C GLN A 94 8.39 0.51 6.89
N LEU A 95 7.32 -0.07 7.41
CA LEU A 95 5.99 0.52 7.35
C LEU A 95 5.96 1.89 8.03
N PHE A 96 6.55 2.00 9.22
CA PHE A 96 6.67 3.27 9.95
C PHE A 96 7.46 4.31 9.14
N LEU A 97 8.61 3.95 8.58
CA LEU A 97 9.42 4.87 7.78
C LEU A 97 8.68 5.36 6.53
N PHE A 98 7.90 4.51 5.90
CA PHE A 98 7.05 4.91 4.77
C PHE A 98 6.06 6.01 5.18
N PHE A 99 5.32 5.81 6.26
CA PHE A 99 4.36 6.82 6.72
C PHE A 99 5.03 8.07 7.28
N ALA A 100 6.14 7.92 8.02
CA ALA A 100 6.90 9.04 8.54
C ALA A 100 7.46 9.93 7.41
N PHE A 101 7.94 9.33 6.33
CA PHE A 101 8.39 10.05 5.14
C PHE A 101 7.26 10.88 4.52
N HIS A 102 6.11 10.28 4.26
CA HIS A 102 4.97 10.99 3.67
C HIS A 102 4.40 12.08 4.60
N LEU A 103 4.34 11.80 5.90
CA LEU A 103 3.94 12.80 6.89
C LEU A 103 4.93 13.96 6.93
N GLY A 104 6.22 13.68 6.89
CA GLY A 104 7.27 14.69 6.81
C GLY A 104 7.11 15.60 5.59
N LEU A 105 6.80 15.02 4.42
CA LEU A 105 6.52 15.79 3.20
C LEU A 105 5.28 16.68 3.32
N ILE A 106 4.20 16.16 3.93
CA ILE A 106 2.98 16.93 4.18
C ILE A 106 3.25 18.11 5.13
N MET A 107 3.99 17.86 6.21
CA MET A 107 4.36 18.90 7.18
C MET A 107 5.28 19.95 6.55
N TYR A 108 6.29 19.53 5.79
CA TYR A 108 7.17 20.42 5.04
C TYR A 108 6.37 21.31 4.08
N TRP A 109 5.49 20.70 3.26
CA TRP A 109 4.63 21.44 2.34
C TRP A 109 3.73 22.46 3.05
N LYS A 110 3.06 22.02 4.14
CA LYS A 110 2.20 22.90 4.95
C LYS A 110 2.96 24.11 5.48
N ASN A 111 4.17 23.90 5.97
CA ASN A 111 4.99 24.99 6.52
C ASN A 111 5.42 25.98 5.45
N GLU A 112 5.74 25.48 4.26
CA GLU A 112 6.18 26.32 3.14
C GLU A 112 5.02 27.05 2.45
N ASN A 113 3.87 26.40 2.26
CA ASN A 113 2.80 26.90 1.40
C ASN A 113 1.52 27.26 2.15
N HIS A 114 1.45 27.04 3.46
CA HIS A 114 0.28 27.29 4.32
C HIS A 114 -1.02 26.60 3.84
N ASN A 115 -0.90 25.51 3.07
CA ASN A 115 -2.03 24.73 2.56
C ASN A 115 -1.69 23.22 2.54
N TYR A 116 -2.65 22.39 2.12
CA TYR A 116 -2.52 20.93 2.05
C TYR A 116 -2.63 20.37 0.62
N GLN A 117 -2.36 21.15 -0.40
CA GLN A 117 -2.52 20.73 -1.81
C GLN A 117 -1.70 19.49 -2.16
N ILE A 118 -0.57 19.24 -1.49
CA ILE A 118 0.24 18.02 -1.66
C ILE A 118 -0.57 16.73 -1.41
N LEU A 119 -1.63 16.78 -0.61
CA LEU A 119 -2.51 15.63 -0.38
C LEU A 119 -3.20 15.16 -1.65
N MET A 120 -3.43 16.04 -2.63
CA MET A 120 -4.00 15.65 -3.94
C MET A 120 -3.09 14.69 -4.72
N TYR A 121 -1.79 14.68 -4.41
CA TYR A 121 -0.81 13.74 -4.96
C TYR A 121 -0.66 12.49 -4.11
N ILE A 122 -0.57 12.66 -2.80
CA ILE A 122 -0.26 11.57 -1.86
C ILE A 122 -1.46 10.65 -1.68
N ILE A 123 -2.68 11.19 -1.49
CA ILE A 123 -3.87 10.38 -1.22
C ILE A 123 -4.19 9.38 -2.33
N PRO A 124 -4.24 9.75 -3.62
CA PRO A 124 -4.51 8.79 -4.68
C PRO A 124 -3.50 7.64 -4.71
N SER A 125 -2.22 7.94 -4.51
CA SER A 125 -1.15 6.92 -4.48
C SER A 125 -1.31 5.96 -3.30
N ILE A 126 -1.67 6.47 -2.12
CA ILE A 126 -1.98 5.64 -0.94
C ILE A 126 -3.20 4.77 -1.20
N VAL A 127 -4.27 5.32 -1.77
CA VAL A 127 -5.51 4.57 -2.04
C VAL A 127 -5.25 3.44 -3.04
N VAL A 128 -4.53 3.70 -4.14
CA VAL A 128 -4.17 2.67 -5.11
C VAL A 128 -3.29 1.60 -4.48
N SER A 129 -2.36 1.99 -3.60
CA SER A 129 -1.47 1.07 -2.88
C SER A 129 -2.18 0.13 -1.88
N LEU A 130 -3.42 0.46 -1.47
CA LEU A 130 -4.27 -0.47 -0.70
C LEU A 130 -4.81 -1.63 -1.54
N LEU A 131 -4.89 -1.46 -2.85
CA LEU A 131 -5.51 -2.42 -3.78
C LEU A 131 -4.49 -3.19 -4.60
N ASP A 132 -3.24 -2.69 -4.67
CA ASP A 132 -2.15 -3.29 -5.45
C ASP A 132 -0.78 -2.85 -4.90
N ILE A 133 0.29 -3.48 -5.38
CA ILE A 133 1.69 -3.20 -5.03
C ILE A 133 2.34 -2.12 -5.93
N THR A 134 1.59 -1.12 -6.30
CA THR A 134 1.99 -0.12 -7.31
C THR A 134 3.34 0.56 -7.03
N LEU A 135 3.71 0.74 -5.75
CA LEU A 135 4.96 1.39 -5.35
C LEU A 135 6.17 0.43 -5.26
N GLU A 136 6.02 -0.87 -5.58
CA GLU A 136 7.14 -1.82 -5.58
C GLU A 136 7.83 -1.92 -6.96
N GLY A 137 7.09 -1.71 -8.04
CA GLY A 137 7.65 -1.71 -9.40
C GLY A 137 8.59 -0.53 -9.68
N VAL A 138 9.16 -0.48 -10.86
CA VAL A 138 10.08 0.59 -11.27
C VAL A 138 9.33 1.81 -11.84
N GLN A 139 8.32 1.56 -12.65
CA GLN A 139 7.66 2.62 -13.44
C GLN A 139 6.85 3.58 -12.58
N PHE A 140 5.96 3.07 -11.74
CA PHE A 140 5.09 3.91 -10.93
C PHE A 140 5.85 4.69 -9.85
N PRO A 141 6.77 4.11 -9.05
CA PRO A 141 7.58 4.87 -8.11
C PRO A 141 8.41 5.95 -8.76
N LEU A 142 9.02 5.67 -9.93
CA LEU A 142 9.79 6.66 -10.67
C LEU A 142 8.91 7.88 -11.03
N ILE A 143 7.72 7.65 -11.58
CA ILE A 143 6.77 8.70 -11.94
C ILE A 143 6.31 9.44 -10.68
N TYR A 144 5.92 8.70 -9.64
CA TYR A 144 5.42 9.27 -8.40
C TYR A 144 6.44 10.19 -7.73
N TYR A 145 7.66 9.71 -7.48
CA TYR A 145 8.70 10.50 -6.82
C TYR A 145 9.23 11.63 -7.70
N PHE A 146 9.26 11.45 -9.02
CA PHE A 146 9.62 12.53 -9.95
C PHE A 146 8.62 13.70 -9.89
N PHE A 147 7.32 13.42 -9.98
CA PHE A 147 6.30 14.45 -9.88
C PHE A 147 6.23 15.07 -8.49
N LEU A 148 6.39 14.28 -7.44
CA LEU A 148 6.47 14.76 -6.06
C LEU A 148 7.63 15.75 -5.90
N TYR A 149 8.83 15.40 -6.40
CA TYR A 149 9.98 16.30 -6.39
C TYR A 149 9.72 17.57 -7.21
N TYR A 150 9.18 17.43 -8.42
CA TYR A 150 8.87 18.57 -9.29
C TYR A 150 7.87 19.54 -8.64
N PHE A 151 6.86 19.00 -7.98
CA PHE A 151 5.85 19.76 -7.26
C PHE A 151 6.47 20.50 -6.07
N LEU A 152 7.29 19.84 -5.26
CA LEU A 152 8.01 20.45 -4.13
C LEU A 152 8.95 21.57 -4.59
N LYS A 153 9.70 21.37 -5.68
CA LYS A 153 10.64 22.35 -6.20
C LYS A 153 9.96 23.63 -6.74
N ASN A 154 8.82 23.49 -7.39
CA ASN A 154 8.12 24.64 -7.97
C ASN A 154 7.39 25.48 -6.91
N SER A 155 7.00 24.89 -5.80
CA SER A 155 6.45 25.60 -4.66
C SER A 155 7.40 26.64 -4.08
N THR A 156 8.69 26.34 -3.99
CA THR A 156 9.72 27.25 -3.48
C THR A 156 10.02 28.42 -4.44
N LYS A 157 9.81 28.25 -5.75
CA LYS A 157 10.05 29.32 -6.74
C LYS A 157 9.00 30.43 -6.72
N VAL A 158 7.76 30.13 -6.42
CA VAL A 158 6.68 31.12 -6.37
C VAL A 158 6.96 32.14 -5.26
N LYS A 159 7.45 31.72 -4.09
CA LYS A 159 7.82 32.61 -2.99
C LYS A 159 8.96 33.59 -3.35
N VAL A 160 9.92 33.17 -4.14
CA VAL A 160 11.06 34.03 -4.52
C VAL A 160 10.57 35.18 -5.42
N ILE A 161 9.62 34.93 -6.32
CA ILE A 161 9.04 35.95 -7.19
C ILE A 161 8.20 36.96 -6.39
N GLU A 162 7.43 36.51 -5.41
CA GLU A 162 6.63 37.40 -4.55
C GLU A 162 7.49 38.29 -3.61
N LEU A 163 8.71 37.84 -3.26
CA LEU A 163 9.62 38.63 -2.42
C LEU A 163 10.43 39.68 -3.16
N TYR A 164 10.56 39.59 -4.48
CA TYR A 164 11.37 40.48 -5.32
C TYR A 164 10.55 41.20 -6.42
N GLY A 165 9.25 41.02 -6.48
CA GLY A 165 8.31 41.74 -7.36
C GLY A 165 7.48 42.74 -6.59
#